data_017e7811b974898d58a78fbca1b0d16b
#
_entry.id   017e7811b974898d58a78fbca1b0d16b
#
_cell.length_a   1.000
_cell.length_b   1.000
_cell.length_c   1.000
_cell.angle_alpha   90.00
_cell.angle_beta   90.00
_cell.angle_gamma   90.00
#
_symmetry.space_group_name_H-M   'P 1'
#
loop_
_entity.id
_entity.type
_entity.pdbx_description
1 polymer ?
#
loop_
_entity_poly.entity_id
_entity_poly.type
_entity_poly.pdbx_seq_one_letter_code
_entity_poly.pdbx_strand_id
1 'polypeptide(L)'
;ARFAAIDLASDEHRAKHLSFVVWGLTIGAVIGPNLMDPSGRLAESLGLPHLVGPYLISTITLLLSTLVIQLFLKPDPYFTARSMRGESGSEKRQIKKALSHIVENPRALFAILAISTGHIAMVTIMVMTPVHMKHVDVTLTIIGLVISIHVLGMYAFSPLVGSLSDRIGRVNTIRIGVVTLLLAAVVAGRAHADDATQLGIGLFLLGLGWSFTLIAGSTFLTESVVPELKTSAQGASDLVMNLSGAFGGAIAGVVIATLSYGWLCALAAIPVSFLGIWSLRIVKAKR
;
A
#
# COMPACT_ATOMS: atom_id res chain seq x y z
N ALA A 1 -12.12 3.03 6.84
CA ALA A 1 -12.08 4.49 6.99
C ALA A 1 -12.03 5.21 5.61
N ARG A 2 -11.07 4.86 4.70
CA ARG A 2 -10.92 5.58 3.41
C ARG A 2 -12.18 5.55 2.52
N PHE A 3 -12.92 4.47 2.51
CA PHE A 3 -14.17 4.36 1.73
C PHE A 3 -15.32 5.14 2.37
N ALA A 4 -15.42 5.18 3.70
CA ALA A 4 -16.42 5.98 4.39
C ALA A 4 -16.36 7.48 4.02
N ALA A 5 -15.15 7.98 3.69
CA ALA A 5 -14.97 9.37 3.26
C ALA A 5 -15.58 9.68 1.88
N ILE A 6 -15.82 8.66 1.06
CA ILE A 6 -16.34 8.83 -0.30
C ILE A 6 -17.78 8.34 -0.48
N ASP A 7 -18.33 7.61 0.50
CA ASP A 7 -19.67 7.00 0.38
C ASP A 7 -20.79 8.03 0.22
N LEU A 8 -20.67 9.17 0.90
CA LEU A 8 -21.63 10.30 0.85
C LEU A 8 -21.08 11.52 0.09
N ALA A 9 -19.85 11.45 -0.45
CA ALA A 9 -19.26 12.57 -1.17
C ALA A 9 -19.85 12.72 -2.57
N SER A 10 -20.10 13.98 -3.00
CA SER A 10 -20.43 14.30 -4.38
C SER A 10 -19.29 13.91 -5.33
N ASP A 11 -19.60 13.60 -6.60
CA ASP A 11 -18.61 13.18 -7.59
C ASP A 11 -17.47 14.20 -7.77
N GLU A 12 -17.78 15.50 -7.65
CA GLU A 12 -16.81 16.60 -7.76
C GLU A 12 -15.82 16.68 -6.59
N HIS A 13 -16.21 16.24 -5.38
CA HIS A 13 -15.40 16.35 -4.16
C HIS A 13 -14.86 15.01 -3.67
N ARG A 14 -15.21 13.90 -4.30
CA ARG A 14 -14.86 12.53 -3.89
C ARG A 14 -13.34 12.32 -3.79
N ALA A 15 -12.60 12.77 -4.80
CA ALA A 15 -11.14 12.68 -4.83
C ALA A 15 -10.49 13.54 -3.73
N LYS A 16 -11.03 14.75 -3.49
CA LYS A 16 -10.57 15.64 -2.43
C LYS A 16 -10.77 15.03 -1.03
N HIS A 17 -11.94 14.47 -0.74
CA HIS A 17 -12.21 13.83 0.55
C HIS A 17 -11.31 12.60 0.78
N LEU A 18 -11.12 11.78 -0.26
CA LEU A 18 -10.20 10.65 -0.21
C LEU A 18 -8.76 11.09 0.04
N SER A 19 -8.30 12.15 -0.63
CA SER A 19 -6.93 12.65 -0.49
C SER A 19 -6.62 13.15 0.91
N PHE A 20 -7.57 13.78 1.61
CA PHE A 20 -7.39 14.20 3.01
C PHE A 20 -7.22 13.01 3.96
N VAL A 21 -8.00 11.94 3.77
CA VAL A 21 -7.87 10.73 4.60
C VAL A 21 -6.52 10.05 4.34
N VAL A 22 -6.12 9.94 3.08
CA VAL A 22 -4.81 9.36 2.70
C VAL A 22 -3.66 10.24 3.22
N TRP A 23 -3.78 11.56 3.11
CA TRP A 23 -2.79 12.49 3.66
C TRP A 23 -2.68 12.39 5.18
N GLY A 24 -3.79 12.25 5.89
CA GLY A 24 -3.80 12.04 7.34
C GLY A 24 -3.02 10.78 7.77
N LEU A 25 -3.01 9.71 6.95
CA LEU A 25 -2.18 8.53 7.19
C LEU A 25 -0.68 8.86 7.18
N THR A 26 -0.24 9.86 6.42
CA THR A 26 1.18 10.27 6.36
C THR A 26 1.70 10.66 7.73
N ILE A 27 0.92 11.41 8.50
CA ILE A 27 1.30 11.88 9.84
C ILE A 27 1.56 10.68 10.77
N GLY A 28 0.58 9.77 10.87
CA GLY A 28 0.70 8.59 11.73
C GLY A 28 1.82 7.65 11.28
N ALA A 29 1.98 7.49 9.98
CA ALA A 29 2.95 6.57 9.40
C ALA A 29 4.40 7.11 9.48
N VAL A 30 4.60 8.42 9.53
CA VAL A 30 5.92 9.01 9.82
C VAL A 30 6.22 9.01 11.32
N ILE A 31 5.24 9.32 12.16
CA ILE A 31 5.42 9.34 13.62
C ILE A 31 5.63 7.92 14.16
N GLY A 32 4.87 6.92 13.68
CA GLY A 32 4.86 5.57 14.20
C GLY A 32 6.25 4.91 14.31
N PRO A 33 7.04 4.80 13.22
CA PRO A 33 8.38 4.23 13.26
C PRO A 33 9.34 4.98 14.19
N ASN A 34 9.19 6.30 14.31
CA ASN A 34 10.02 7.11 15.19
C ASN A 34 9.65 6.98 16.69
N LEU A 35 8.51 6.37 17.00
CA LEU A 35 8.13 6.04 18.37
C LEU A 35 8.72 4.69 18.86
N MET A 36 9.45 3.94 18.02
CA MET A 36 9.99 2.63 18.42
C MET A 36 10.89 2.73 19.64
N ASP A 37 11.91 3.56 19.59
CA ASP A 37 12.85 3.71 20.70
C ASP A 37 12.23 4.41 21.94
N PRO A 38 11.53 5.53 21.83
CA PRO A 38 10.81 6.12 22.97
C PRO A 38 9.82 5.17 23.65
N SER A 39 9.07 4.40 22.88
CA SER A 39 8.14 3.43 23.43
C SER A 39 8.83 2.25 24.11
N GLY A 40 9.98 1.84 23.56
CA GLY A 40 10.83 0.82 24.19
C GLY A 40 11.30 1.23 25.56
N ARG A 41 11.82 2.47 25.72
CA ARG A 41 12.21 3.03 27.03
C ARG A 41 11.01 3.10 28.01
N LEU A 42 9.82 3.44 27.51
CA LEU A 42 8.61 3.40 28.34
C LEU A 42 8.30 1.97 28.81
N ALA A 43 8.40 0.98 27.92
CA ALA A 43 8.18 -0.43 28.31
C ALA A 43 9.18 -0.88 29.37
N GLU A 44 10.47 -0.53 29.24
CA GLU A 44 11.51 -0.85 30.25
C GLU A 44 11.20 -0.21 31.60
N SER A 45 10.68 1.03 31.63
CA SER A 45 10.27 1.67 32.87
C SER A 45 9.10 0.95 33.58
N LEU A 46 8.34 0.15 32.82
CA LEU A 46 7.26 -0.71 33.33
C LEU A 46 7.71 -2.15 33.61
N GLY A 47 9.01 -2.45 33.53
CA GLY A 47 9.57 -3.78 33.72
C GLY A 47 9.33 -4.75 32.56
N LEU A 48 9.01 -4.23 31.37
CA LEU A 48 8.75 -5.03 30.15
C LEU A 48 9.96 -4.98 29.20
N PRO A 49 10.11 -5.99 28.31
CA PRO A 49 11.15 -5.95 27.28
C PRO A 49 11.01 -4.74 26.35
N HIS A 50 12.13 -4.15 25.92
CA HIS A 50 12.17 -2.95 25.05
C HIS A 50 11.25 -3.05 23.82
N LEU A 51 11.27 -4.19 23.12
CA LEU A 51 10.49 -4.41 21.90
C LEU A 51 8.98 -4.55 22.12
N VAL A 52 8.50 -4.59 23.36
CA VAL A 52 7.06 -4.56 23.68
C VAL A 52 6.49 -3.14 23.56
N GLY A 53 7.32 -2.11 23.70
CA GLY A 53 6.88 -0.72 23.66
C GLY A 53 6.04 -0.34 22.43
N PRO A 54 6.48 -0.61 21.18
CA PRO A 54 5.68 -0.32 19.98
C PRO A 54 4.31 -0.99 19.98
N TYR A 55 4.18 -2.20 20.52
CA TYR A 55 2.89 -2.91 20.61
C TYR A 55 1.95 -2.26 21.63
N LEU A 56 2.47 -1.76 22.75
CA LEU A 56 1.65 -1.01 23.73
C LEU A 56 1.06 0.26 23.09
N ILE A 57 1.88 1.07 22.43
CA ILE A 57 1.43 2.29 21.75
C ILE A 57 0.43 1.94 20.64
N SER A 58 0.70 0.91 19.83
CA SER A 58 -0.21 0.47 18.77
C SER A 58 -1.56 0.04 19.35
N THR A 59 -1.58 -0.71 20.45
CA THR A 59 -2.81 -1.14 21.12
C THR A 59 -3.62 0.05 21.62
N ILE A 60 -2.99 1.00 22.31
CA ILE A 60 -3.64 2.21 22.80
C ILE A 60 -4.22 3.02 21.63
N THR A 61 -3.45 3.22 20.57
CA THR A 61 -3.88 3.97 19.39
C THR A 61 -5.07 3.31 18.69
N LEU A 62 -5.09 1.99 18.57
CA LEU A 62 -6.22 1.24 18.01
C LEU A 62 -7.47 1.35 18.86
N LEU A 63 -7.35 1.26 20.20
CA LEU A 63 -8.46 1.45 21.12
C LEU A 63 -9.04 2.87 21.02
N LEU A 64 -8.19 3.89 20.99
CA LEU A 64 -8.61 5.28 20.82
C LEU A 64 -9.29 5.48 19.46
N SER A 65 -8.74 4.93 18.38
CA SER A 65 -9.34 4.98 17.03
C SER A 65 -10.72 4.32 17.01
N THR A 66 -10.86 3.17 17.68
CA THR A 66 -12.15 2.48 17.83
C THR A 66 -13.16 3.35 18.56
N LEU A 67 -12.75 3.96 19.66
CA LEU A 67 -13.60 4.87 20.44
C LEU A 67 -14.07 6.06 19.61
N VAL A 68 -13.15 6.71 18.88
CA VAL A 68 -13.47 7.84 18.01
C VAL A 68 -14.46 7.44 16.93
N ILE A 69 -14.24 6.30 16.25
CA ILE A 69 -15.17 5.81 15.22
C ILE A 69 -16.54 5.51 15.83
N GLN A 70 -16.62 4.86 17.00
CA GLN A 70 -17.86 4.54 17.67
C GLN A 70 -18.66 5.77 18.11
N LEU A 71 -17.98 6.84 18.51
CA LEU A 71 -18.65 8.06 19.00
C LEU A 71 -19.04 9.02 17.85
N PHE A 72 -18.18 9.18 16.85
CA PHE A 72 -18.32 10.25 15.85
C PHE A 72 -18.77 9.78 14.46
N LEU A 73 -18.64 8.48 14.12
CA LEU A 73 -19.06 7.96 12.82
C LEU A 73 -20.45 7.32 12.88
N LYS A 74 -21.44 8.09 13.34
CA LYS A 74 -22.85 7.70 13.41
C LYS A 74 -23.72 8.79 12.79
N PRO A 75 -24.70 8.45 11.90
CA PRO A 75 -24.96 7.11 11.35
C PRO A 75 -23.83 6.63 10.41
N ASP A 76 -23.73 5.30 10.21
CA ASP A 76 -22.72 4.71 9.33
C ASP A 76 -22.93 5.18 7.89
N PRO A 77 -21.92 5.84 7.25
CA PRO A 77 -22.03 6.38 5.91
C PRO A 77 -22.39 5.34 4.84
N TYR A 78 -21.90 4.10 4.99
CA TYR A 78 -22.17 3.02 4.05
C TYR A 78 -23.65 2.62 4.04
N PHE A 79 -24.25 2.39 5.21
CA PHE A 79 -25.68 2.04 5.30
C PHE A 79 -26.57 3.20 4.87
N THR A 80 -26.18 4.43 5.20
CA THR A 80 -26.90 5.63 4.79
C THR A 80 -26.87 5.78 3.26
N ALA A 81 -25.70 5.67 2.64
CA ALA A 81 -25.55 5.74 1.19
C ALA A 81 -26.32 4.61 0.49
N ARG A 82 -26.30 3.40 1.04
CA ARG A 82 -27.04 2.25 0.50
C ARG A 82 -28.55 2.42 0.58
N SER A 83 -29.06 2.94 1.69
CA SER A 83 -30.50 3.22 1.84
C SER A 83 -30.96 4.30 0.87
N MET A 84 -30.15 5.34 0.62
CA MET A 84 -30.44 6.40 -0.34
C MET A 84 -30.49 5.90 -1.81
N ARG A 85 -29.73 4.82 -2.13
CA ARG A 85 -29.69 4.22 -3.47
C ARG A 85 -30.74 3.13 -3.70
N GLY A 86 -31.50 2.74 -2.66
CA GLY A 86 -32.49 1.66 -2.76
C GLY A 86 -31.89 0.28 -3.06
N GLU A 87 -30.62 0.05 -2.74
CA GLU A 87 -29.92 -1.20 -3.04
C GLU A 87 -30.32 -2.32 -2.07
N SER A 88 -31.09 -3.30 -2.57
CA SER A 88 -31.49 -4.52 -1.86
C SER A 88 -30.87 -5.75 -2.54
N GLY A 89 -29.66 -6.14 -2.21
CA GLY A 89 -29.01 -7.33 -2.77
C GLY A 89 -28.14 -8.07 -1.74
N SER A 90 -28.04 -9.43 -1.86
CA SER A 90 -27.13 -10.20 -1.02
C SER A 90 -25.67 -9.93 -1.39
N GLU A 91 -24.85 -9.51 -0.44
CA GLU A 91 -23.41 -9.23 -0.63
C GLU A 91 -22.63 -10.42 -1.22
N LYS A 92 -22.92 -11.64 -0.79
CA LYS A 92 -22.27 -12.86 -1.33
C LYS A 92 -22.46 -13.05 -2.83
N ARG A 93 -23.64 -12.68 -3.36
CA ARG A 93 -23.92 -12.79 -4.80
C ARG A 93 -23.18 -11.72 -5.61
N GLN A 94 -22.95 -10.55 -5.03
CA GLN A 94 -22.21 -9.46 -5.68
C GLN A 94 -20.71 -9.75 -5.73
N ILE A 95 -20.10 -10.32 -4.66
CA ILE A 95 -18.69 -10.71 -4.64
C ILE A 95 -18.39 -11.75 -5.73
N LYS A 96 -19.21 -12.80 -5.84
CA LYS A 96 -19.01 -13.83 -6.87
C LYS A 96 -19.11 -13.25 -8.29
N LYS A 97 -20.08 -12.37 -8.53
CA LYS A 97 -20.23 -11.68 -9.81
C LYS A 97 -19.04 -10.76 -10.11
N ALA A 98 -18.55 -10.04 -9.10
CA ALA A 98 -17.39 -9.16 -9.26
C ALA A 98 -16.13 -9.96 -9.61
N LEU A 99 -15.89 -11.10 -8.95
CA LEU A 99 -14.76 -11.99 -9.25
C LEU A 99 -14.83 -12.54 -10.68
N SER A 100 -16.00 -13.05 -11.12
CA SER A 100 -16.20 -13.52 -12.50
C SER A 100 -15.91 -12.38 -13.50
N HIS A 101 -16.52 -11.22 -13.28
CA HIS A 101 -16.31 -10.04 -14.14
C HIS A 101 -14.84 -9.59 -14.22
N ILE A 102 -14.11 -9.64 -13.10
CA ILE A 102 -12.69 -9.30 -13.06
C ILE A 102 -11.86 -10.26 -13.91
N VAL A 103 -12.11 -11.57 -13.78
CA VAL A 103 -11.35 -12.60 -14.52
C VAL A 103 -11.63 -12.51 -16.02
N GLU A 104 -12.87 -12.20 -16.41
CA GLU A 104 -13.30 -12.08 -17.80
C GLU A 104 -12.87 -10.74 -18.45
N ASN A 105 -12.57 -9.71 -17.64
CA ASN A 105 -12.18 -8.38 -18.10
C ASN A 105 -10.66 -8.17 -17.98
N PRO A 106 -9.88 -8.23 -19.08
CA PRO A 106 -8.42 -8.07 -19.04
C PRO A 106 -7.95 -6.75 -18.43
N ARG A 107 -8.76 -5.67 -18.51
CA ARG A 107 -8.44 -4.36 -17.94
C ARG A 107 -8.56 -4.38 -16.42
N ALA A 108 -9.64 -4.96 -15.90
CA ALA A 108 -9.86 -5.13 -14.46
C ALA A 108 -8.81 -6.06 -13.85
N LEU A 109 -8.50 -7.18 -14.52
CA LEU A 109 -7.46 -8.11 -14.10
C LEU A 109 -6.08 -7.44 -14.07
N PHE A 110 -5.72 -6.70 -15.11
CA PHE A 110 -4.46 -5.94 -15.14
C PHE A 110 -4.38 -4.91 -14.01
N ALA A 111 -5.48 -4.21 -13.71
CA ALA A 111 -5.52 -3.25 -12.62
C ALA A 111 -5.22 -3.90 -11.25
N ILE A 112 -5.87 -5.03 -10.96
CA ILE A 112 -5.63 -5.78 -9.70
C ILE A 112 -4.19 -6.30 -9.64
N LEU A 113 -3.68 -6.87 -10.74
CA LEU A 113 -2.30 -7.35 -10.77
C LEU A 113 -1.28 -6.22 -10.65
N ALA A 114 -1.57 -5.01 -11.18
CA ALA A 114 -0.72 -3.85 -10.98
C ALA A 114 -0.63 -3.44 -9.50
N ILE A 115 -1.78 -3.39 -8.81
CA ILE A 115 -1.85 -3.08 -7.38
C ILE A 115 -1.11 -4.15 -6.57
N SER A 116 -1.41 -5.43 -6.82
CA SER A 116 -0.85 -6.55 -6.04
C SER A 116 0.64 -6.74 -6.28
N THR A 117 1.11 -6.55 -7.52
CA THR A 117 2.54 -6.63 -7.87
C THR A 117 3.34 -5.50 -7.21
N GLY A 118 2.82 -4.27 -7.23
CA GLY A 118 3.44 -3.17 -6.51
C GLY A 118 3.49 -3.42 -5.02
N HIS A 119 2.43 -3.99 -4.46
CA HIS A 119 2.32 -4.25 -3.03
C HIS A 119 3.23 -5.40 -2.56
N ILE A 120 3.27 -6.52 -3.29
CA ILE A 120 4.17 -7.64 -2.93
C ILE A 120 5.63 -7.21 -3.01
N ALA A 121 6.05 -6.48 -4.03
CA ALA A 121 7.41 -5.98 -4.16
C ALA A 121 7.75 -5.03 -2.99
N MET A 122 6.83 -4.13 -2.65
CA MET A 122 6.98 -3.18 -1.55
C MET A 122 7.10 -3.91 -0.21
N VAL A 123 6.17 -4.81 0.13
CA VAL A 123 6.18 -5.52 1.42
C VAL A 123 7.43 -6.41 1.55
N THR A 124 7.77 -7.15 0.50
CA THR A 124 8.94 -8.06 0.48
C THR A 124 10.23 -7.32 0.84
N ILE A 125 10.49 -6.17 0.22
CA ILE A 125 11.72 -5.40 0.45
C ILE A 125 11.66 -4.65 1.78
N MET A 126 10.55 -3.93 2.04
CA MET A 126 10.41 -3.06 3.22
C MET A 126 10.51 -3.83 4.54
N VAL A 127 9.83 -5.00 4.64
CA VAL A 127 9.79 -5.77 5.90
C VAL A 127 11.18 -6.32 6.27
N MET A 128 12.02 -6.63 5.28
CA MET A 128 13.35 -7.18 5.52
C MET A 128 14.45 -6.11 5.63
N THR A 129 14.18 -4.85 5.27
CA THR A 129 15.17 -3.77 5.42
C THR A 129 15.60 -3.54 6.88
N PRO A 130 14.71 -3.47 7.88
CA PRO A 130 15.11 -3.39 9.29
C PRO A 130 15.97 -4.57 9.75
N VAL A 131 15.64 -5.78 9.27
CA VAL A 131 16.41 -7.00 9.60
C VAL A 131 17.81 -6.90 9.00
N HIS A 132 17.93 -6.46 7.73
CA HIS A 132 19.21 -6.25 7.06
C HIS A 132 20.08 -5.22 7.79
N MET A 133 19.53 -4.08 8.19
CA MET A 133 20.23 -3.04 8.93
C MET A 133 20.64 -3.50 10.34
N LYS A 134 19.79 -4.29 11.01
CA LYS A 134 20.05 -4.77 12.37
C LYS A 134 21.20 -5.77 12.43
N HIS A 135 21.49 -6.50 11.36
CA HIS A 135 22.63 -7.42 11.29
C HIS A 135 24.00 -6.74 11.45
N VAL A 136 24.08 -5.43 11.23
CA VAL A 136 25.31 -4.62 11.41
C VAL A 136 25.14 -3.57 12.53
N ASP A 137 24.25 -3.84 13.48
CA ASP A 137 23.99 -3.06 14.69
C ASP A 137 23.56 -1.61 14.47
N VAL A 138 22.93 -1.29 13.31
CA VAL A 138 22.32 0.02 13.10
C VAL A 138 21.25 0.28 14.16
N THR A 139 21.23 1.50 14.70
CA THR A 139 20.31 1.88 15.77
C THR A 139 18.85 1.92 15.32
N LEU A 140 17.92 1.63 16.23
CA LEU A 140 16.48 1.69 15.95
C LEU A 140 16.02 3.08 15.47
N THR A 141 16.69 4.14 15.90
CA THR A 141 16.41 5.52 15.46
C THR A 141 16.70 5.70 13.98
N ILE A 142 17.84 5.20 13.48
CA ILE A 142 18.20 5.26 12.05
C ILE A 142 17.25 4.38 11.24
N ILE A 143 16.96 3.17 11.71
CA ILE A 143 15.98 2.28 11.07
C ILE A 143 14.61 2.97 10.97
N GLY A 144 14.15 3.60 12.06
CA GLY A 144 12.91 4.36 12.08
C GLY A 144 12.88 5.50 11.06
N LEU A 145 14.00 6.22 10.91
CA LEU A 145 14.13 7.28 9.92
C LEU A 145 14.00 6.75 8.49
N VAL A 146 14.71 5.66 8.17
CA VAL A 146 14.65 5.02 6.83
C VAL A 146 13.23 4.56 6.50
N ILE A 147 12.52 3.95 7.47
CA ILE A 147 11.12 3.56 7.29
C ILE A 147 10.22 4.79 7.11
N SER A 148 10.46 5.88 7.87
CA SER A 148 9.67 7.11 7.73
C SER A 148 9.84 7.73 6.34
N ILE A 149 11.04 7.72 5.77
CA ILE A 149 11.33 8.16 4.40
C ILE A 149 10.57 7.30 3.38
N HIS A 150 10.51 5.97 3.59
CA HIS A 150 9.71 5.07 2.77
C HIS A 150 8.23 5.46 2.77
N VAL A 151 7.66 5.64 3.97
CA VAL A 151 6.25 5.97 4.14
C VAL A 151 5.91 7.34 3.56
N LEU A 152 6.85 8.28 3.64
CA LEU A 152 6.72 9.58 2.98
C LEU A 152 6.59 9.42 1.47
N GLY A 153 7.38 8.53 0.85
CA GLY A 153 7.24 8.14 -0.56
C GLY A 153 5.87 7.56 -0.88
N MET A 154 5.31 6.74 0.01
CA MET A 154 3.98 6.10 -0.20
C MET A 154 2.84 7.11 -0.25
N TYR A 155 2.80 8.07 0.67
CA TYR A 155 1.59 8.86 0.93
C TYR A 155 1.72 10.35 0.63
N ALA A 156 2.88 10.98 0.89
CA ALA A 156 3.02 12.43 0.80
C ALA A 156 2.80 12.95 -0.63
N PHE A 157 3.19 12.17 -1.63
CA PHE A 157 3.08 12.52 -3.04
C PHE A 157 1.78 12.03 -3.71
N SER A 158 0.88 11.39 -2.96
CA SER A 158 -0.38 10.85 -3.48
C SER A 158 -1.20 11.85 -4.31
N PRO A 159 -1.38 13.13 -3.92
CA PRO A 159 -2.12 14.09 -4.74
C PRO A 159 -1.44 14.39 -6.08
N LEU A 160 -0.10 14.43 -6.11
CA LEU A 160 0.66 14.62 -7.34
C LEU A 160 0.55 13.42 -8.27
N VAL A 161 0.62 12.20 -7.70
CA VAL A 161 0.44 10.94 -8.45
C VAL A 161 -0.97 10.87 -9.04
N GLY A 162 -2.00 11.25 -8.27
CA GLY A 162 -3.39 11.31 -8.75
C GLY A 162 -3.54 12.29 -9.92
N SER A 163 -3.05 13.52 -9.76
CA SER A 163 -3.07 14.54 -10.80
C SER A 163 -2.32 14.10 -12.08
N LEU A 164 -1.15 13.48 -11.90
CA LEU A 164 -0.39 12.94 -13.03
C LEU A 164 -1.18 11.83 -13.74
N SER A 165 -1.79 10.93 -12.97
CA SER A 165 -2.63 9.84 -13.50
C SER A 165 -3.79 10.37 -14.33
N ASP A 166 -4.40 11.50 -13.94
CA ASP A 166 -5.45 12.14 -14.71
C ASP A 166 -4.93 12.73 -16.03
N ARG A 167 -3.74 13.29 -16.04
CA ARG A 167 -3.14 13.94 -17.21
C ARG A 167 -2.60 12.96 -18.26
N ILE A 168 -1.82 11.96 -17.85
CA ILE A 168 -1.12 11.04 -18.78
C ILE A 168 -1.82 9.70 -18.95
N GLY A 169 -2.89 9.45 -18.16
CA GLY A 169 -3.69 8.21 -18.15
C GLY A 169 -3.15 7.13 -17.22
N ARG A 170 -4.06 6.23 -16.80
CA ARG A 170 -3.83 5.23 -15.75
C ARG A 170 -2.68 4.27 -16.07
N VAL A 171 -2.66 3.71 -17.28
CA VAL A 171 -1.65 2.72 -17.70
C VAL A 171 -0.25 3.33 -17.77
N ASN A 172 -0.11 4.58 -18.25
CA ASN A 172 1.19 5.24 -18.28
C ASN A 172 1.71 5.54 -16.87
N THR A 173 0.81 5.91 -15.95
CA THR A 173 1.16 6.12 -14.54
C THR A 173 1.61 4.81 -13.89
N ILE A 174 0.95 3.68 -14.18
CA ILE A 174 1.40 2.34 -13.74
C ILE A 174 2.79 2.02 -14.29
N ARG A 175 3.10 2.36 -15.55
CA ARG A 175 4.44 2.18 -16.14
C ARG A 175 5.52 2.98 -15.42
N ILE A 176 5.23 4.23 -15.06
CA ILE A 176 6.14 5.03 -14.21
C ILE A 176 6.36 4.32 -12.89
N GLY A 177 5.29 3.80 -12.26
CA GLY A 177 5.38 3.01 -11.03
C GLY A 177 6.28 1.77 -11.19
N VAL A 178 6.13 1.02 -12.30
CA VAL A 178 6.98 -0.14 -12.61
C VAL A 178 8.46 0.27 -12.71
N VAL A 179 8.78 1.32 -13.46
CA VAL A 179 10.17 1.82 -13.59
C VAL A 179 10.70 2.25 -12.23
N THR A 180 9.90 2.97 -11.45
CA THR A 180 10.29 3.43 -10.10
C THR A 180 10.55 2.26 -9.15
N LEU A 181 9.70 1.21 -9.17
CA LEU A 181 9.89 -0.01 -8.38
C LEU A 181 11.15 -0.79 -8.78
N LEU A 182 11.45 -0.88 -10.08
CA LEU A 182 12.67 -1.52 -10.56
C LEU A 182 13.92 -0.74 -10.14
N LEU A 183 13.88 0.59 -10.24
CA LEU A 183 14.97 1.45 -9.75
C LEU A 183 15.14 1.29 -8.23
N ALA A 184 14.04 1.24 -7.47
CA ALA A 184 14.05 1.00 -6.03
C ALA A 184 14.74 -0.33 -5.68
N ALA A 185 14.38 -1.41 -6.39
CA ALA A 185 14.98 -2.73 -6.18
C ALA A 185 16.49 -2.73 -6.47
N VAL A 186 16.94 -2.01 -7.51
CA VAL A 186 18.37 -1.88 -7.83
C VAL A 186 19.11 -1.06 -6.78
N VAL A 187 18.56 0.09 -6.38
CA VAL A 187 19.20 0.99 -5.40
C VAL A 187 19.29 0.33 -4.03
N ALA A 188 18.15 -0.23 -3.53
CA ALA A 188 18.12 -0.91 -2.25
C ALA A 188 18.95 -2.20 -2.25
N GLY A 189 18.85 -3.00 -3.33
CA GLY A 189 19.56 -4.29 -3.42
C GLY A 189 21.09 -4.19 -3.53
N ARG A 190 21.62 -3.00 -3.87
CA ARG A 190 23.06 -2.71 -3.89
C ARG A 190 23.55 -1.96 -2.66
N ALA A 191 22.64 -1.57 -1.77
CA ALA A 191 23.02 -0.86 -0.55
C ALA A 191 23.68 -1.80 0.47
N HIS A 192 24.74 -1.31 1.10
CA HIS A 192 25.27 -1.94 2.29
C HIS A 192 24.31 -1.74 3.47
N ALA A 193 24.33 -2.64 4.43
CA ALA A 193 23.39 -2.63 5.54
C ALA A 193 23.51 -1.41 6.48
N ASP A 194 24.69 -0.78 6.53
CA ASP A 194 25.00 0.44 7.27
C ASP A 194 24.78 1.73 6.46
N ASP A 195 24.57 1.62 5.13
CA ASP A 195 24.29 2.79 4.27
C ASP A 195 22.82 3.22 4.36
N ALA A 196 22.49 3.89 5.45
CA ALA A 196 21.15 4.42 5.68
C ALA A 196 20.69 5.41 4.59
N THR A 197 21.63 6.11 3.94
CA THR A 197 21.30 7.06 2.88
C THR A 197 20.83 6.34 1.61
N GLN A 198 21.60 5.36 1.14
CA GLN A 198 21.24 4.59 -0.04
C GLN A 198 19.97 3.76 0.20
N LEU A 199 19.84 3.13 1.38
CA LEU A 199 18.62 2.43 1.79
C LEU A 199 17.42 3.39 1.85
N GLY A 200 17.59 4.58 2.41
CA GLY A 200 16.55 5.62 2.46
C GLY A 200 16.07 6.03 1.07
N ILE A 201 16.99 6.27 0.13
CA ILE A 201 16.66 6.58 -1.27
C ILE A 201 15.92 5.39 -1.93
N GLY A 202 16.44 4.18 -1.77
CA GLY A 202 15.83 2.97 -2.32
C GLY A 202 14.41 2.75 -1.79
N LEU A 203 14.21 2.92 -0.47
CA LEU A 203 12.92 2.77 0.17
C LEU A 203 11.95 3.92 -0.16
N PHE A 204 12.43 5.15 -0.31
CA PHE A 204 11.60 6.25 -0.82
C PHE A 204 11.06 5.94 -2.21
N LEU A 205 11.92 5.51 -3.14
CA LEU A 205 11.52 5.10 -4.48
C LEU A 205 10.55 3.91 -4.44
N LEU A 206 10.77 2.96 -3.53
CA LEU A 206 9.89 1.81 -3.34
C LEU A 206 8.47 2.25 -2.93
N GLY A 207 8.37 3.16 -1.96
CA GLY A 207 7.10 3.73 -1.53
C GLY A 207 6.40 4.52 -2.63
N LEU A 208 7.15 5.35 -3.35
CA LEU A 208 6.63 6.15 -4.46
C LEU A 208 6.15 5.25 -5.63
N GLY A 209 6.90 4.22 -5.98
CA GLY A 209 6.52 3.25 -7.01
C GLY A 209 5.24 2.48 -6.63
N TRP A 210 5.11 2.10 -5.37
CA TRP A 210 3.87 1.53 -4.83
C TRP A 210 2.70 2.52 -4.93
N SER A 211 2.90 3.78 -4.60
CA SER A 211 1.88 4.82 -4.71
C SER A 211 1.35 4.98 -6.13
N PHE A 212 2.25 4.98 -7.14
CA PHE A 212 1.89 5.02 -8.55
C PHE A 212 1.01 3.82 -8.95
N THR A 213 1.41 2.60 -8.57
CA THR A 213 0.66 1.39 -8.94
C THR A 213 -0.67 1.29 -8.21
N LEU A 214 -0.73 1.68 -6.93
CA LEU A 214 -1.96 1.65 -6.14
C LEU A 214 -2.98 2.66 -6.63
N ILE A 215 -2.60 3.93 -6.80
CA ILE A 215 -3.54 5.01 -7.14
C ILE A 215 -4.05 4.82 -8.56
N ALA A 216 -3.16 4.66 -9.53
CA ALA A 216 -3.56 4.47 -10.91
C ALA A 216 -4.27 3.13 -11.14
N GLY A 217 -3.83 2.06 -10.48
CA GLY A 217 -4.47 0.74 -10.52
C GLY A 217 -5.88 0.75 -9.93
N SER A 218 -6.08 1.37 -8.76
CA SER A 218 -7.39 1.49 -8.12
C SER A 218 -8.38 2.29 -8.98
N THR A 219 -7.91 3.38 -9.57
CA THR A 219 -8.73 4.18 -10.48
C THR A 219 -9.05 3.40 -11.76
N PHE A 220 -8.05 2.72 -12.35
CA PHE A 220 -8.25 1.91 -13.56
C PHE A 220 -9.21 0.74 -13.32
N LEU A 221 -9.17 0.11 -12.14
CA LEU A 221 -10.13 -0.91 -11.74
C LEU A 221 -11.56 -0.37 -11.72
N THR A 222 -11.78 0.77 -11.06
CA THR A 222 -13.11 1.38 -10.94
C THR A 222 -13.68 1.87 -12.28
N GLU A 223 -12.82 2.25 -13.22
CA GLU A 223 -13.19 2.60 -14.60
C GLU A 223 -13.46 1.37 -15.49
N SER A 224 -12.98 0.19 -15.07
CA SER A 224 -13.07 -1.06 -15.83
C SER A 224 -14.22 -1.96 -15.41
N VAL A 225 -14.93 -1.63 -14.34
CA VAL A 225 -16.07 -2.42 -13.82
C VAL A 225 -17.34 -1.60 -13.83
N VAL A 226 -18.49 -2.28 -13.98
CA VAL A 226 -19.80 -1.64 -13.92
C VAL A 226 -20.06 -1.04 -12.52
N PRO A 227 -20.85 0.04 -12.43
CA PRO A 227 -21.05 0.77 -11.17
C PRO A 227 -21.48 -0.10 -9.99
N GLU A 228 -22.35 -1.08 -10.22
CA GLU A 228 -22.92 -1.96 -9.21
C GLU A 228 -21.89 -2.92 -8.59
N LEU A 229 -20.78 -3.18 -9.29
CA LEU A 229 -19.72 -4.09 -8.85
C LEU A 229 -18.49 -3.36 -8.30
N LYS A 230 -18.41 -2.02 -8.36
CA LYS A 230 -17.22 -1.25 -7.97
C LYS A 230 -16.77 -1.55 -6.54
N THR A 231 -17.67 -1.52 -5.56
CA THR A 231 -17.36 -1.77 -4.16
C THR A 231 -16.85 -3.20 -3.95
N SER A 232 -17.53 -4.20 -4.56
CA SER A 232 -17.12 -5.60 -4.46
C SER A 232 -15.79 -5.87 -5.16
N ALA A 233 -15.54 -5.21 -6.31
CA ALA A 233 -14.27 -5.32 -7.03
C ALA A 233 -13.11 -4.69 -6.25
N GLN A 234 -13.35 -3.55 -5.58
CA GLN A 234 -12.35 -2.94 -4.69
C GLN A 234 -12.04 -3.84 -3.48
N GLY A 235 -13.07 -4.44 -2.86
CA GLY A 235 -12.87 -5.39 -1.76
C GLY A 235 -12.08 -6.63 -2.21
N ALA A 236 -12.37 -7.18 -3.40
CA ALA A 236 -11.60 -8.28 -3.97
C ALA A 236 -10.14 -7.87 -4.26
N SER A 237 -9.93 -6.66 -4.79
CA SER A 237 -8.58 -6.11 -5.03
C SER A 237 -7.80 -5.96 -3.73
N ASP A 238 -8.41 -5.40 -2.68
CA ASP A 238 -7.77 -5.25 -1.37
C ASP A 238 -7.42 -6.62 -0.76
N LEU A 239 -8.29 -7.62 -0.93
CA LEU A 239 -8.01 -8.98 -0.48
C LEU A 239 -6.79 -9.58 -1.20
N VAL A 240 -6.77 -9.53 -2.54
CA VAL A 240 -5.65 -10.05 -3.35
C VAL A 240 -4.36 -9.31 -3.03
N MET A 241 -4.41 -7.98 -2.90
CA MET A 241 -3.27 -7.15 -2.52
C MET A 241 -2.69 -7.58 -1.16
N ASN A 242 -3.54 -7.70 -0.12
CA ASN A 242 -3.06 -8.06 1.22
C ASN A 242 -2.56 -9.52 1.29
N LEU A 243 -3.21 -10.47 0.61
CA LEU A 243 -2.71 -11.85 0.51
C LEU A 243 -1.36 -11.91 -0.21
N SER A 244 -1.19 -11.15 -1.29
CA SER A 244 0.09 -11.03 -1.99
C SER A 244 1.19 -10.48 -1.08
N GLY A 245 0.88 -9.44 -0.30
CA GLY A 245 1.81 -8.87 0.67
C GLY A 245 2.19 -9.87 1.78
N ALA A 246 1.21 -10.59 2.34
CA ALA A 246 1.44 -11.60 3.36
C ALA A 246 2.33 -12.73 2.82
N PHE A 247 2.07 -13.21 1.59
CA PHE A 247 2.89 -14.20 0.92
C PHE A 247 4.32 -13.71 0.65
N GLY A 248 4.47 -12.47 0.14
CA GLY A 248 5.77 -11.84 -0.08
C GLY A 248 6.57 -11.69 1.20
N GLY A 249 5.93 -11.24 2.30
CA GLY A 249 6.57 -11.13 3.60
C GLY A 249 7.01 -12.47 4.18
N ALA A 250 6.19 -13.52 4.04
CA ALA A 250 6.53 -14.87 4.49
C ALA A 250 7.74 -15.45 3.74
N ILE A 251 7.77 -15.30 2.40
CA ILE A 251 8.91 -15.76 1.58
C ILE A 251 10.16 -14.93 1.84
N ALA A 252 10.01 -13.62 2.07
CA ALA A 252 11.13 -12.72 2.27
C ALA A 252 12.06 -13.16 3.41
N GLY A 253 11.50 -13.66 4.52
CA GLY A 253 12.27 -14.20 5.63
C GLY A 253 13.14 -15.39 5.24
N VAL A 254 12.61 -16.29 4.43
CA VAL A 254 13.36 -17.47 3.92
C VAL A 254 14.48 -17.02 2.98
N VAL A 255 14.19 -16.10 2.06
CA VAL A 255 15.16 -15.60 1.07
C VAL A 255 16.34 -14.89 1.77
N ILE A 256 16.07 -14.02 2.75
CA ILE A 256 17.15 -13.29 3.42
C ILE A 256 18.01 -14.22 4.30
N ALA A 257 17.41 -15.29 4.84
CA ALA A 257 18.13 -16.27 5.66
C ALA A 257 19.01 -17.21 4.83
N THR A 258 18.64 -17.48 3.56
CA THR A 258 19.35 -18.46 2.71
C THR A 258 20.22 -17.82 1.63
N LEU A 259 19.89 -16.61 1.21
CA LEU A 259 20.60 -15.89 0.15
C LEU A 259 21.14 -14.55 0.69
N SER A 260 20.55 -13.44 0.24
CA SER A 260 20.93 -12.10 0.72
C SER A 260 19.81 -11.09 0.46
N TYR A 261 19.95 -9.88 1.04
CA TYR A 261 19.04 -8.77 0.78
C TYR A 261 19.04 -8.33 -0.71
N GLY A 262 20.20 -8.36 -1.36
CA GLY A 262 20.32 -8.08 -2.79
C GLY A 262 19.52 -9.08 -3.66
N TRP A 263 19.61 -10.37 -3.34
CA TRP A 263 18.80 -11.40 -4.01
C TRP A 263 17.31 -11.23 -3.74
N LEU A 264 16.94 -10.83 -2.53
CA LEU A 264 15.54 -10.52 -2.20
C LEU A 264 14.98 -9.42 -3.11
N CYS A 265 15.74 -8.32 -3.27
CA CYS A 265 15.37 -7.22 -4.14
C CYS A 265 15.28 -7.66 -5.62
N ALA A 266 16.21 -8.49 -6.09
CA ALA A 266 16.20 -9.03 -7.45
C ALA A 266 14.98 -9.92 -7.70
N LEU A 267 14.63 -10.80 -6.77
CA LEU A 267 13.43 -11.65 -6.87
C LEU A 267 12.15 -10.84 -6.83
N ALA A 268 12.06 -9.80 -6.00
CA ALA A 268 10.92 -8.89 -5.96
C ALA A 268 10.75 -8.09 -7.28
N ALA A 269 11.82 -7.86 -8.04
CA ALA A 269 11.78 -7.19 -9.33
C ALA A 269 11.19 -8.05 -10.46
N ILE A 270 11.19 -9.39 -10.34
CA ILE A 270 10.68 -10.30 -11.37
C ILE A 270 9.20 -10.04 -11.69
N PRO A 271 8.25 -10.12 -10.75
CA PRO A 271 6.84 -9.86 -11.04
C PRO A 271 6.60 -8.42 -11.54
N VAL A 272 7.38 -7.45 -11.06
CA VAL A 272 7.31 -6.06 -11.54
C VAL A 272 7.71 -5.96 -13.01
N SER A 273 8.74 -6.69 -13.43
CA SER A 273 9.18 -6.73 -14.83
C SER A 273 8.10 -7.36 -15.73
N PHE A 274 7.46 -8.45 -15.30
CA PHE A 274 6.34 -9.06 -16.02
C PHE A 274 5.17 -8.10 -16.18
N LEU A 275 4.81 -7.37 -15.11
CA LEU A 275 3.77 -6.34 -15.18
C LEU A 275 4.13 -5.26 -16.20
N GLY A 276 5.39 -4.82 -16.23
CA GLY A 276 5.90 -3.86 -17.19
C GLY A 276 5.70 -4.32 -18.64
N ILE A 277 6.12 -5.56 -18.95
CA ILE A 277 5.95 -6.16 -20.27
C ILE A 277 4.46 -6.27 -20.65
N TRP A 278 3.63 -6.72 -19.74
CA TRP A 278 2.18 -6.83 -19.99
C TRP A 278 1.52 -5.47 -20.23
N SER A 279 1.96 -4.43 -19.54
CA SER A 279 1.45 -3.06 -19.74
C SER A 279 1.55 -2.57 -21.18
N LEU A 280 2.54 -3.07 -21.94
CA LEU A 280 2.72 -2.71 -23.35
C LEU A 280 1.64 -3.29 -24.26
N ARG A 281 1.03 -4.41 -23.86
CA ARG A 281 -0.04 -5.09 -24.61
C ARG A 281 -1.43 -4.51 -24.33
N ILE A 282 -1.69 -4.07 -23.11
CA ILE A 282 -2.99 -3.54 -22.68
C ILE A 282 -3.44 -2.31 -23.49
N VAL A 283 -2.50 -1.47 -23.95
CA VAL A 283 -2.81 -0.28 -24.75
C VAL A 283 -3.17 -0.62 -26.20
N LYS A 284 -2.64 -1.72 -26.74
CA LYS A 284 -2.92 -2.13 -28.13
C LYS A 284 -4.33 -2.71 -28.32
N ALA A 285 -4.98 -3.17 -27.26
CA ALA A 285 -6.34 -3.72 -27.30
C ALA A 285 -7.45 -2.66 -27.48
N LYS A 286 -7.10 -1.39 -27.67
CA LYS A 286 -8.03 -0.24 -27.83
C LYS A 286 -8.18 0.25 -29.28
N ARG A 287 -7.60 -0.48 -30.28
CA ARG A 287 -7.77 -0.15 -31.71
C ARG A 287 -8.57 -1.26 -32.41
#